data_6365cb161e58e638411ce308e84d1145
#
_entry.id   6365cb161e58e638411ce308e84d1145
#
_cell.length_a   1.000
_cell.length_b   1.000
_cell.length_c   1.000
_cell.angle_alpha   90.00
_cell.angle_beta   90.00
_cell.angle_gamma   90.00
#
_symmetry.space_group_name_H-M   'P 1'
#
loop_
_entity.id
_entity.type
_entity.pdbx_description
1 polymer ?
#
loop_
_entity_poly.entity_id
_entity_poly.type
_entity_poly.pdbx_seq_one_letter_code
_entity_poly.pdbx_strand_id
1 'polypeptide(L)'
;MSEQTAPIASDARPRLPHGVRLAHSEAHGGWVLLAPERVFKADAIAMEIIKRCTGEATLAEIADDLAKNFSAPRERVLADMTVLLRGLADKKLLEL
;
A
#
# COMPACT_ATOMS: atom_id res chain seq x y z
N MET A 1 8.87 -21.30 13.32
CA MET A 1 7.94 -21.18 12.22
C MET A 1 8.06 -19.84 11.57
N SER A 2 8.13 -19.83 10.29
CA SER A 2 8.29 -18.56 9.61
C SER A 2 6.94 -17.91 9.37
N GLU A 3 6.97 -16.61 9.50
CA GLU A 3 5.83 -15.78 9.14
C GLU A 3 5.88 -15.55 7.65
N GLN A 4 4.98 -16.14 6.96
CA GLN A 4 4.94 -15.92 5.54
C GLN A 4 3.71 -15.10 5.19
N THR A 5 3.95 -13.97 4.58
CA THR A 5 2.87 -13.13 4.10
C THR A 5 2.24 -13.81 2.90
N ALA A 6 0.94 -14.01 2.96
CA ALA A 6 0.23 -14.65 1.86
C ALA A 6 0.37 -13.80 0.59
N PRO A 7 0.60 -14.44 -0.55
CA PRO A 7 0.70 -13.69 -1.80
C PRO A 7 -0.64 -13.04 -2.15
N ILE A 8 -0.55 -11.96 -2.90
CA ILE A 8 -1.71 -11.25 -3.39
C ILE A 8 -1.81 -11.54 -4.89
N ALA A 9 -3.01 -11.81 -5.36
CA ALA A 9 -3.20 -12.08 -6.78
C ALA A 9 -2.73 -10.88 -7.61
N SER A 10 -2.04 -11.15 -8.71
CA SER A 10 -1.49 -10.09 -9.54
C SER A 10 -2.57 -9.23 -10.17
N ASP A 11 -3.78 -9.77 -10.35
CA ASP A 11 -4.89 -9.02 -10.91
C ASP A 11 -5.79 -8.39 -9.85
N ALA A 12 -5.43 -8.48 -8.59
CA ALA A 12 -6.14 -7.78 -7.54
C ALA A 12 -6.03 -6.28 -7.76
N ARG A 13 -7.08 -5.55 -7.42
CA ARG A 13 -7.13 -4.10 -7.59
C ARG A 13 -7.27 -3.45 -6.21
N PRO A 14 -6.13 -3.20 -5.54
CA PRO A 14 -6.18 -2.67 -4.19
C PRO A 14 -6.82 -1.29 -4.15
N ARG A 15 -7.60 -1.05 -3.10
CA ARG A 15 -8.22 0.25 -2.92
C ARG A 15 -8.40 0.54 -1.44
N LEU A 16 -8.54 1.83 -1.12
CA LEU A 16 -8.82 2.24 0.24
C LEU A 16 -10.33 2.15 0.48
N PRO A 17 -10.75 1.58 1.62
CA PRO A 17 -12.17 1.52 1.94
C PRO A 17 -12.72 2.92 2.19
N HIS A 18 -14.04 3.02 2.19
CA HIS A 18 -14.71 4.25 2.52
C HIS A 18 -14.27 4.74 3.90
N GLY A 19 -13.92 6.01 4.01
CA GLY A 19 -13.48 6.59 5.27
C GLY A 19 -12.00 6.47 5.54
N VAL A 20 -11.25 5.83 4.66
CA VAL A 20 -9.79 5.73 4.79
C VAL A 20 -9.15 6.53 3.67
N ARG A 21 -8.19 7.39 4.00
CA ARG A 21 -7.54 8.21 2.99
C ARG A 21 -6.10 8.51 3.36
N LEU A 22 -5.31 8.75 2.35
CA LEU A 22 -3.92 9.18 2.50
C LEU A 22 -3.88 10.69 2.59
N ALA A 23 -3.14 11.22 3.55
CA ALA A 23 -3.03 12.67 3.75
C ALA A 23 -1.64 13.02 4.23
N HIS A 24 -1.23 14.26 3.97
CA HIS A 24 0.00 14.80 4.52
C HIS A 24 -0.35 15.57 5.79
N SER A 25 0.33 15.27 6.88
CA SER A 25 0.05 15.87 8.16
C SER A 25 1.34 16.36 8.81
N GLU A 26 1.46 17.66 8.98
CA GLU A 26 2.62 18.21 9.64
C GLU A 26 2.64 17.82 11.12
N ALA A 27 1.46 17.71 11.73
CA ALA A 27 1.37 17.31 13.12
C ALA A 27 1.96 15.94 13.37
N HIS A 28 1.89 15.06 12.35
CA HIS A 28 2.44 13.70 12.47
C HIS A 28 3.78 13.54 11.75
N GLY A 29 4.31 14.63 11.21
CA GLY A 29 5.63 14.61 10.60
C GLY A 29 5.68 14.10 9.18
N GLY A 30 4.56 14.05 8.47
CA GLY A 30 4.58 13.63 7.09
C GLY A 30 3.30 12.93 6.65
N TRP A 31 3.45 11.89 5.85
CA TRP A 31 2.31 11.19 5.29
C TRP A 31 1.66 10.27 6.31
N VAL A 32 0.35 10.25 6.31
CA VAL A 32 -0.44 9.40 7.20
C VAL A 32 -1.60 8.79 6.43
N LEU A 33 -2.02 7.62 6.89
CA LEU A 33 -3.25 7.00 6.45
C LEU A 33 -4.28 7.26 7.52
N LEU A 34 -5.32 8.00 7.16
CA LEU A 34 -6.36 8.40 8.10
C LEU A 34 -7.54 7.46 7.99
N ALA A 35 -7.99 6.95 9.13
CA ALA A 35 -9.16 6.10 9.24
C ALA A 35 -9.97 6.60 10.43
N PRO A 36 -11.25 6.19 10.53
CA PRO A 36 -12.03 6.60 11.70
C PRO A 36 -11.33 6.20 12.98
N GLU A 37 -11.04 7.18 13.82
CA GLU A 37 -10.42 7.00 15.13
C GLU A 37 -9.03 6.39 15.11
N ARG A 38 -8.38 6.32 13.94
CA ARG A 38 -7.04 5.77 13.85
C ARG A 38 -6.22 6.57 12.85
N VAL A 39 -4.91 6.66 13.13
CA VAL A 39 -3.96 7.30 12.25
C VAL A 39 -2.74 6.39 12.16
N PHE A 40 -2.29 6.12 10.94
CA PHE A 40 -1.11 5.30 10.72
C PHE A 40 -0.10 6.10 9.91
N LYS A 41 1.13 6.12 10.39
CA LYS A 41 2.19 6.80 9.66
C LYS A 41 2.57 6.01 8.44
N ALA A 42 2.82 6.71 7.34
CA ALA A 42 3.27 6.10 6.11
C ALA A 42 4.60 6.74 5.73
N ASP A 43 5.64 5.92 5.59
CA ASP A 43 6.90 6.46 5.09
C ASP A 43 6.77 6.73 3.58
N ALA A 44 7.84 7.22 2.98
CA ALA A 44 7.80 7.62 1.58
C ALA A 44 7.45 6.46 0.66
N ILE A 45 7.97 5.27 0.98
CA ILE A 45 7.70 4.10 0.15
C ILE A 45 6.24 3.67 0.29
N ALA A 46 5.75 3.62 1.53
CA ALA A 46 4.36 3.25 1.78
C ALA A 46 3.41 4.24 1.09
N MET A 47 3.71 5.52 1.17
CA MET A 47 2.90 6.55 0.52
C MET A 47 2.83 6.33 -0.98
N GLU A 48 3.97 6.00 -1.61
CA GLU A 48 3.98 5.78 -3.05
C GLU A 48 3.14 4.57 -3.44
N ILE A 49 3.12 3.55 -2.61
CA ILE A 49 2.28 2.38 -2.86
C ILE A 49 0.81 2.72 -2.65
N ILE A 50 0.50 3.34 -1.51
CA ILE A 50 -0.89 3.60 -1.13
C ILE A 50 -1.58 4.55 -2.10
N LYS A 51 -0.87 5.58 -2.59
CA LYS A 51 -1.51 6.54 -3.46
C LYS A 51 -1.92 5.94 -4.80
N ARG A 52 -1.38 4.77 -5.15
CA ARG A 52 -1.74 4.06 -6.37
C ARG A 52 -2.86 3.05 -6.15
N CYS A 53 -3.31 2.89 -4.91
CA CYS A 53 -4.37 1.95 -4.56
C CYS A 53 -5.74 2.60 -4.74
N THR A 54 -6.13 2.79 -5.98
CA THR A 54 -7.38 3.49 -6.32
C THR A 54 -8.51 2.54 -6.67
N GLY A 55 -8.22 1.25 -6.77
CA GLY A 55 -9.22 0.28 -7.22
C GLY A 55 -9.24 0.10 -8.73
N GLU A 56 -8.45 0.89 -9.46
CA GLU A 56 -8.43 0.81 -10.92
C GLU A 56 -7.24 0.04 -11.44
N ALA A 57 -6.08 0.20 -10.79
CA ALA A 57 -4.87 -0.47 -11.22
C ALA A 57 -4.73 -1.82 -10.52
N THR A 58 -4.24 -2.82 -11.25
CA THR A 58 -3.96 -4.11 -10.66
C THR A 58 -2.64 -4.06 -9.89
N LEU A 59 -2.45 -5.05 -9.02
CA LEU A 59 -1.20 -5.18 -8.29
C LEU A 59 0.00 -5.20 -9.25
N ALA A 60 -0.11 -5.96 -10.34
CA ALA A 60 0.95 -6.06 -11.33
C ALA A 60 1.25 -4.69 -11.95
N GLU A 61 0.21 -3.94 -12.29
CA GLU A 61 0.39 -2.62 -12.88
C GLU A 61 1.05 -1.65 -11.92
N ILE A 62 0.66 -1.70 -10.65
CA ILE A 62 1.27 -0.85 -9.64
C ILE A 62 2.74 -1.20 -9.47
N ALA A 63 3.05 -2.49 -9.42
CA ALA A 63 4.44 -2.93 -9.27
C ALA A 63 5.29 -2.50 -10.46
N ASP A 64 4.75 -2.61 -11.67
CA ASP A 64 5.48 -2.18 -12.87
C ASP A 64 5.75 -0.68 -12.83
N ASP A 65 4.76 0.09 -12.43
CA ASP A 65 4.88 1.54 -12.37
C ASP A 65 5.93 1.97 -11.34
N LEU A 66 5.90 1.35 -10.17
CA LEU A 66 6.86 1.67 -9.12
C LEU A 66 8.27 1.25 -9.50
N ALA A 67 8.41 0.05 -10.08
CA ALA A 67 9.73 -0.42 -10.49
C ALA A 67 10.34 0.51 -11.53
N LYS A 68 9.52 0.99 -12.46
CA LYS A 68 9.98 1.88 -13.52
C LYS A 68 10.34 3.26 -12.97
N ASN A 69 9.46 3.82 -12.15
CA ASN A 69 9.66 5.20 -11.67
C ASN A 69 10.79 5.31 -10.67
N PHE A 70 11.09 4.25 -9.94
CA PHE A 70 12.12 4.29 -8.91
C PHE A 70 13.33 3.44 -9.25
N SER A 71 13.40 2.93 -10.48
CA SER A 71 14.52 2.13 -10.95
C SER A 71 14.83 0.99 -9.97
N ALA A 72 13.81 0.32 -9.49
CA ALA A 72 13.94 -0.75 -8.51
C ALA A 72 13.58 -2.09 -9.15
N PRO A 73 14.18 -3.20 -8.66
CA PRO A 73 13.81 -4.51 -9.18
C PRO A 73 12.34 -4.80 -8.88
N ARG A 74 11.63 -5.26 -9.90
CA ARG A 74 10.19 -5.51 -9.76
C ARG A 74 9.88 -6.51 -8.66
N GLU A 75 10.71 -7.54 -8.54
CA GLU A 75 10.47 -8.56 -7.52
C GLU A 75 10.54 -7.98 -6.12
N ARG A 76 11.47 -7.06 -5.90
CA ARG A 76 11.59 -6.42 -4.60
C ARG A 76 10.41 -5.51 -4.32
N VAL A 77 9.97 -4.78 -5.35
CA VAL A 77 8.80 -3.92 -5.22
C VAL A 77 7.58 -4.76 -4.85
N LEU A 78 7.39 -5.90 -5.53
CA LEU A 78 6.27 -6.79 -5.22
C LEU A 78 6.34 -7.33 -3.81
N ALA A 79 7.53 -7.70 -3.35
CA ALA A 79 7.70 -8.20 -1.98
C ALA A 79 7.32 -7.14 -0.96
N ASP A 80 7.80 -5.92 -1.15
CA ASP A 80 7.50 -4.81 -0.24
C ASP A 80 6.02 -4.48 -0.27
N MET A 81 5.41 -4.45 -1.46
CA MET A 81 3.98 -4.19 -1.59
C MET A 81 3.16 -5.25 -0.87
N THR A 82 3.53 -6.52 -1.03
CA THR A 82 2.78 -7.62 -0.44
C THR A 82 2.74 -7.49 1.08
N VAL A 83 3.88 -7.22 1.69
CA VAL A 83 3.96 -7.05 3.14
C VAL A 83 3.07 -5.88 3.59
N LEU A 84 3.21 -4.73 2.93
CA LEU A 84 2.45 -3.55 3.30
C LEU A 84 0.96 -3.77 3.12
N LEU A 85 0.56 -4.25 1.94
CA LEU A 85 -0.86 -4.35 1.61
C LEU A 85 -1.56 -5.43 2.44
N ARG A 86 -0.87 -6.54 2.71
CA ARG A 86 -1.45 -7.55 3.60
C ARG A 86 -1.63 -7.01 5.01
N GLY A 87 -0.63 -6.30 5.51
CA GLY A 87 -0.74 -5.69 6.83
C GLY A 87 -1.90 -4.72 6.93
N LEU A 88 -2.07 -3.89 5.91
CA LEU A 88 -3.18 -2.94 5.90
C LEU A 88 -4.53 -3.65 5.76
N ALA A 89 -4.59 -4.69 4.92
CA ALA A 89 -5.83 -5.45 4.74
C ALA A 89 -6.23 -6.14 6.04
N ASP A 90 -5.25 -6.67 6.78
CA ASP A 90 -5.53 -7.30 8.06
C ASP A 90 -6.12 -6.32 9.07
N LYS A 91 -5.76 -5.04 8.94
CA LYS A 91 -6.28 -3.99 9.82
C LYS A 91 -7.55 -3.35 9.24
N LYS A 92 -8.04 -3.86 8.13
CA LYS A 92 -9.22 -3.35 7.44
C LYS A 92 -9.05 -1.93 6.94
N LEU A 93 -7.82 -1.59 6.60
CA LEU A 93 -7.47 -0.29 6.05
C LEU A 93 -7.28 -0.33 4.54
N LEU A 94 -7.40 -1.50 3.95
CA LEU A 94 -7.24 -1.70 2.53
C LEU A 94 -8.11 -2.87 2.09
N GLU A 95 -8.67 -2.74 0.90
CA GLU A 95 -9.42 -3.83 0.25
C GLU A 95 -8.64 -4.32 -0.94
N LEU A 96 -8.60 -5.62 -1.09
CA LEU A 96 -7.89 -6.27 -2.19
C LEU A 96 -8.83 -6.82 -3.24
#